data_4b71160b8d7da2a3c6d5ab4350382e0f
#
_entry.id   4b71160b8d7da2a3c6d5ab4350382e0f
#
_cell.length_a   1.000
_cell.length_b   1.000
_cell.length_c   1.000
_cell.angle_alpha   90.00
_cell.angle_beta   90.00
_cell.angle_gamma   90.00
#
_symmetry.space_group_name_H-M   'P 1'
#
loop_
_entity.id
_entity.type
_entity.pdbx_description
1 polymer ?
#
loop_
_entity_poly.entity_id
_entity_poly.type
_entity_poly.pdbx_seq_one_letter_code
_entity_poly.pdbx_strand_id
1 'polypeptide(L)'
;MRIKTRGVSDGYVVDNVIAPGGTTGWHSHPGPSLIFVVRGAVTNYESDDPKCTGQVYPAGTSFVDQGGRDVHMLRNNGDVAAETIAVQLIPANATRRIDAAAPRNCTS
;
A
#
# COMPACT_ATOMS: atom_id res chain seq x y z
N MET A 1 12.29 12.30 3.20
CA MET A 1 11.21 11.87 2.28
C MET A 1 10.59 13.06 1.59
N ARG A 2 10.16 12.87 0.37
CA ARG A 2 9.61 13.97 -0.42
C ARG A 2 8.36 13.52 -1.14
N ILE A 3 7.23 14.20 -0.88
CA ILE A 3 5.96 13.95 -1.55
C ILE A 3 5.59 15.20 -2.33
N LYS A 4 5.29 15.02 -3.62
CA LYS A 4 4.87 16.11 -4.48
C LYS A 4 3.41 15.91 -4.88
N THR A 5 2.63 16.99 -4.80
CA THR A 5 1.24 17.01 -5.27
C THR A 5 1.08 18.11 -6.31
N ARG A 6 0.05 17.99 -7.14
CA ARG A 6 -0.35 18.99 -8.10
C ARG A 6 -1.78 19.43 -7.82
N GLY A 7 -1.97 20.73 -7.63
CA GLY A 7 -3.29 21.30 -7.37
C GLY A 7 -3.83 20.96 -5.99
N VAL A 8 -5.14 21.07 -5.85
CA VAL A 8 -5.85 20.85 -4.59
C VAL A 8 -5.94 19.35 -4.30
N SER A 9 -5.63 18.98 -3.07
CA SER A 9 -5.60 17.58 -2.63
C SER A 9 -6.45 17.41 -1.38
N ASP A 10 -7.06 16.22 -1.25
CA ASP A 10 -7.66 15.75 -0.02
C ASP A 10 -6.64 14.92 0.75
N GLY A 11 -6.56 15.13 2.05
CA GLY A 11 -5.73 14.33 2.94
C GLY A 11 -6.55 13.25 3.61
N TYR A 12 -6.01 12.02 3.66
CA TYR A 12 -6.62 10.88 4.34
C TYR A 12 -5.63 10.25 5.30
N VAL A 13 -6.13 9.85 6.47
CA VAL A 13 -5.40 8.97 7.39
C VAL A 13 -6.18 7.68 7.48
N VAL A 14 -5.56 6.58 7.07
CA VAL A 14 -6.23 5.28 6.98
C VAL A 14 -5.50 4.29 7.87
N ASP A 15 -6.23 3.69 8.81
CA ASP A 15 -5.71 2.66 9.71
C ASP A 15 -6.22 1.30 9.22
N ASN A 16 -5.31 0.43 8.82
CA ASN A 16 -5.61 -0.92 8.33
C ASN A 16 -5.06 -1.97 9.27
N VAL A 17 -5.89 -2.90 9.69
CA VAL A 17 -5.47 -4.08 10.43
C VAL A 17 -5.62 -5.29 9.51
N ILE A 18 -4.52 -6.02 9.32
CA ILE A 18 -4.46 -7.17 8.42
C ILE A 18 -4.21 -8.43 9.24
N ALA A 19 -5.17 -9.34 9.25
CA ALA A 19 -5.04 -10.61 9.94
C ALA A 19 -3.91 -11.46 9.32
N PRO A 20 -3.34 -12.42 10.08
CA PRO A 20 -2.37 -13.35 9.50
C PRO A 20 -2.93 -14.04 8.25
N GLY A 21 -2.15 -14.04 7.17
CA GLY A 21 -2.56 -14.55 5.87
C GLY A 21 -3.46 -13.62 5.07
N GLY A 22 -3.88 -12.50 5.66
CA GLY A 22 -4.73 -11.53 4.97
C GLY A 22 -3.96 -10.62 4.02
N THR A 23 -4.69 -9.98 3.12
CA THR A 23 -4.12 -9.04 2.14
C THR A 23 -5.01 -7.81 2.00
N THR A 24 -4.44 -6.75 1.42
CA THR A 24 -5.21 -5.58 1.00
C THR A 24 -5.87 -5.77 -0.37
N GLY A 25 -5.49 -6.82 -1.11
CA GLY A 25 -5.81 -6.96 -2.52
C GLY A 25 -4.98 -6.03 -3.40
N TRP A 26 -4.94 -6.32 -4.68
CA TRP A 26 -4.22 -5.50 -5.65
C TRP A 26 -4.99 -4.21 -5.91
N HIS A 27 -4.29 -3.08 -5.82
CA HIS A 27 -4.93 -1.77 -5.96
C HIS A 27 -3.90 -0.69 -6.27
N SER A 28 -4.41 0.46 -6.67
CA SER A 28 -3.63 1.69 -6.82
C SER A 28 -4.35 2.85 -6.15
N HIS A 29 -3.67 3.97 -6.01
CA HIS A 29 -4.23 5.23 -5.52
C HIS A 29 -3.85 6.35 -6.48
N PRO A 30 -4.72 7.34 -6.71
CA PRO A 30 -4.42 8.43 -7.65
C PRO A 30 -3.39 9.44 -7.13
N GLY A 31 -2.91 9.28 -5.91
CA GLY A 31 -1.89 10.14 -5.31
C GLY A 31 -0.99 9.37 -4.36
N PRO A 32 0.07 10.01 -3.85
CA PRO A 32 1.04 9.34 -2.99
C PRO A 32 0.50 9.04 -1.60
N SER A 33 1.04 7.98 -1.00
CA SER A 33 0.76 7.59 0.39
C SER A 33 2.07 7.34 1.13
N LEU A 34 2.14 7.83 2.36
CA LEU A 34 3.18 7.46 3.29
C LEU A 34 2.60 6.41 4.23
N ILE A 35 3.20 5.24 4.26
CA ILE A 35 2.69 4.10 5.00
C ILE A 35 3.63 3.77 6.16
N PHE A 36 3.10 3.79 7.38
CA PHE A 36 3.82 3.40 8.60
C PHE A 36 3.35 2.03 9.05
N VAL A 37 4.27 1.12 9.31
CA VAL A 37 3.95 -0.16 9.95
C VAL A 37 4.07 0.03 11.45
N VAL A 38 2.96 -0.06 12.17
CA VAL A 38 2.95 0.22 13.60
C VAL A 38 2.89 -1.05 14.45
N ARG A 39 2.52 -2.20 13.84
CA ARG A 39 2.43 -3.49 14.54
C ARG A 39 2.61 -4.62 13.53
N GLY A 40 3.29 -5.69 13.94
CA GLY A 40 3.54 -6.85 13.07
C GLY A 40 4.50 -6.52 11.93
N ALA A 41 4.27 -7.13 10.79
CA ALA A 41 5.03 -6.88 9.56
C ALA A 41 4.12 -7.08 8.35
N VAL A 42 4.37 -6.31 7.31
CA VAL A 42 3.69 -6.48 6.02
C VAL A 42 4.72 -6.69 4.92
N THR A 43 4.32 -7.42 3.89
CA THR A 43 5.12 -7.58 2.69
C THR A 43 4.42 -6.86 1.55
N ASN A 44 5.14 -5.97 0.89
CA ASN A 44 4.64 -5.22 -0.26
C ASN A 44 5.06 -5.90 -1.55
N TYR A 45 4.09 -6.18 -2.41
CA TYR A 45 4.31 -6.77 -3.74
C TYR A 45 3.92 -5.75 -4.79
N GLU A 46 4.80 -5.54 -5.77
CA GLU A 46 4.56 -4.63 -6.88
C GLU A 46 4.14 -5.40 -8.13
N SER A 47 3.13 -4.89 -8.85
CA SER A 47 2.61 -5.56 -10.04
C SER A 47 3.60 -5.58 -11.21
N ASP A 48 4.55 -4.63 -11.22
CA ASP A 48 5.57 -4.53 -12.26
C ASP A 48 6.84 -5.33 -11.97
N ASP A 49 6.89 -6.04 -10.84
CA ASP A 49 8.00 -6.93 -10.52
C ASP A 49 7.79 -8.27 -11.21
N PRO A 50 8.61 -8.63 -12.22
CA PRO A 50 8.40 -9.86 -12.98
C PRO A 50 8.57 -11.12 -12.16
N LYS A 51 9.26 -11.07 -11.03
CA LYS A 51 9.46 -12.20 -10.12
C LYS A 51 8.49 -12.23 -8.96
N CYS A 52 7.66 -11.20 -8.83
CA CYS A 52 6.76 -11.04 -7.68
C CYS A 52 7.48 -11.20 -6.34
N THR A 53 8.66 -10.59 -6.22
CA THR A 53 9.45 -10.62 -5.00
C THR A 53 8.95 -9.54 -4.06
N GLY A 54 8.49 -9.94 -2.88
CA GLY A 54 7.98 -8.99 -1.90
C GLY A 54 9.09 -8.30 -1.12
N GLN A 55 8.81 -7.07 -0.67
CA GLN A 55 9.66 -6.34 0.26
C GLN A 55 8.99 -6.34 1.63
N VAL A 56 9.70 -6.84 2.64
CA VAL A 56 9.15 -6.93 4.01
C VAL A 56 9.40 -5.62 4.76
N TYR A 57 8.34 -5.12 5.40
CA TYR A 57 8.40 -3.94 6.27
C TYR A 57 7.90 -4.31 7.66
N PRO A 58 8.80 -4.44 8.65
CA PRO A 58 8.40 -4.72 10.02
C PRO A 58 7.91 -3.46 10.74
N ALA A 59 7.33 -3.66 11.91
CA ALA A 59 6.90 -2.56 12.78
C ALA A 59 8.04 -1.58 13.03
N GLY A 60 7.74 -0.30 13.03
CA GLY A 60 8.72 0.77 13.17
C GLY A 60 9.33 1.26 11.86
N THR A 61 8.96 0.66 10.73
CA THR A 61 9.43 1.10 9.40
C THR A 61 8.32 1.81 8.64
N SER A 62 8.70 2.51 7.59
CA SER A 62 7.77 3.20 6.71
C SER A 62 8.22 3.10 5.27
N PHE A 63 7.30 3.31 4.34
CA PHE A 63 7.61 3.35 2.91
C PHE A 63 6.60 4.25 2.20
N VAL A 64 6.93 4.64 0.97
CA VAL A 64 6.08 5.50 0.15
C VAL A 64 5.49 4.70 -1.00
N ASP A 65 4.17 4.77 -1.14
CA ASP A 65 3.45 4.37 -2.35
C ASP A 65 3.34 5.61 -3.22
N GLN A 66 3.95 5.58 -4.40
CA GLN A 66 3.99 6.74 -5.28
C GLN A 66 2.63 7.13 -5.85
N GLY A 67 1.68 6.19 -5.84
CA GLY A 67 0.37 6.43 -6.44
C GLY A 67 0.39 6.37 -7.97
N GLY A 68 -0.64 6.92 -8.58
CA GLY A 68 -0.78 6.89 -10.03
C GLY A 68 -1.02 5.48 -10.55
N ARG A 69 -0.11 4.99 -11.40
CA ARG A 69 -0.21 3.65 -12.00
C ARG A 69 0.46 2.55 -11.18
N ASP A 70 0.95 2.89 -10.01
CA ASP A 70 1.62 1.92 -9.14
C ASP A 70 0.58 1.00 -8.49
N VAL A 71 0.42 -0.19 -9.07
CA VAL A 71 -0.48 -1.23 -8.56
C VAL A 71 0.32 -2.13 -7.63
N HIS A 72 -0.14 -2.28 -6.40
CA HIS A 72 0.54 -3.08 -5.40
C HIS A 72 -0.45 -3.82 -4.49
N MET A 73 0.10 -4.68 -3.65
CA MET A 73 -0.66 -5.41 -2.64
C MET A 73 0.20 -5.56 -1.39
N LEU A 74 -0.39 -5.34 -0.22
CA LEU A 74 0.22 -5.70 1.06
C LEU A 74 -0.35 -7.02 1.55
N ARG A 75 0.52 -7.88 2.06
CA ARG A 75 0.14 -9.15 2.65
C ARG A 75 0.79 -9.33 4.02
N ASN A 76 0.04 -9.88 4.95
CA ASN A 76 0.58 -10.29 6.25
C ASN A 76 1.00 -11.77 6.15
N ASN A 77 2.28 -12.01 5.96
CA ASN A 77 2.84 -13.36 5.90
C ASN A 77 3.28 -13.88 7.27
N GLY A 78 3.02 -13.11 8.32
CA GLY A 78 3.36 -13.49 9.69
C GLY A 78 2.24 -14.25 10.38
N ASP A 79 2.42 -14.49 11.68
CA ASP A 79 1.49 -15.23 12.52
C ASP A 79 0.75 -14.34 13.53
N VAL A 80 0.99 -13.04 13.52
CA VAL A 80 0.28 -12.06 14.33
C VAL A 80 -0.33 -11.00 13.41
N ALA A 81 -1.36 -10.30 13.90
CA ALA A 81 -1.98 -9.22 13.14
C ALA A 81 -0.97 -8.12 12.84
N ALA A 82 -1.07 -7.54 11.66
CA ALA A 82 -0.29 -6.38 11.27
C ALA A 82 -1.18 -5.16 11.20
N GLU A 83 -0.62 -4.01 11.51
CA GLU A 83 -1.35 -2.75 11.43
C GLU A 83 -0.51 -1.70 10.73
N THR A 84 -1.12 -1.02 9.77
CA THR A 84 -0.49 0.09 9.06
C THR A 84 -1.34 1.35 9.20
N ILE A 85 -0.67 2.49 9.24
CA ILE A 85 -1.30 3.79 9.16
C ILE A 85 -0.77 4.47 7.90
N ALA A 86 -1.66 4.80 6.99
CA ALA A 86 -1.32 5.48 5.75
C ALA A 86 -1.78 6.93 5.80
N VAL A 87 -0.89 7.84 5.43
CA VAL A 87 -1.22 9.24 5.19
C VAL A 87 -1.21 9.44 3.69
N GLN A 88 -2.36 9.79 3.13
CA GLN A 88 -2.57 9.86 1.68
C GLN A 88 -2.91 11.27 1.25
N LEU A 89 -2.30 11.72 0.16
CA LEU A 89 -2.60 13.00 -0.48
C LEU A 89 -3.17 12.68 -1.87
N ILE A 90 -4.48 12.81 -2.00
CA ILE A 90 -5.23 12.38 -3.19
C ILE A 90 -5.77 13.64 -3.88
N PRO A 91 -5.74 13.73 -5.21
CA PRO A 91 -6.38 14.85 -5.91
C PRO A 91 -7.82 15.02 -5.45
N ALA A 92 -8.23 16.27 -5.24
CA ALA A 92 -9.56 16.55 -4.71
C ALA A 92 -10.66 15.90 -5.56
N ASN A 93 -11.62 15.26 -4.90
CA ASN A 93 -12.77 14.57 -5.52
C ASN A 93 -12.40 13.31 -6.33
N ALA A 94 -11.15 12.83 -6.25
CA ALA A 94 -10.76 11.58 -6.89
C ALA A 94 -11.12 10.37 -6.02
N THR A 95 -11.30 9.22 -6.66
CA THR A 95 -11.51 7.96 -5.96
C THR A 95 -10.21 7.56 -5.26
N ARG A 96 -10.25 7.39 -3.94
CA ARG A 96 -9.06 7.14 -3.12
C ARG A 96 -8.37 5.82 -3.45
N ARG A 97 -9.13 4.79 -3.75
CA ARG A 97 -8.61 3.45 -4.03
C ARG A 97 -9.21 2.92 -5.32
N ILE A 98 -8.37 2.37 -6.17
CA ILE A 98 -8.77 1.76 -7.44
C ILE A 98 -8.36 0.29 -7.40
N ASP A 99 -9.33 -0.62 -7.34
CA ASP A 99 -9.08 -2.05 -7.33
C ASP A 99 -8.52 -2.51 -8.67
N ALA A 100 -7.60 -3.46 -8.63
CA ALA A 100 -6.95 -4.00 -9.81
C ALA A 100 -6.93 -5.53 -9.77
N ALA A 101 -6.83 -6.15 -10.93
CA ALA A 101 -6.66 -7.59 -11.02
C ALA A 101 -5.23 -7.98 -10.60
N ALA A 102 -5.08 -9.20 -10.07
CA ALA A 102 -3.76 -9.74 -9.79
C ALA A 102 -2.96 -9.84 -11.09
N PRO A 103 -1.68 -9.44 -11.09
CA PRO A 103 -0.83 -9.59 -12.26
C PRO A 103 -0.53 -11.06 -12.52
N ARG A 104 -0.19 -11.40 -13.76
CA ARG A 104 0.06 -12.79 -14.16
C ARG A 104 1.27 -13.42 -13.45
N ASN A 105 2.23 -12.59 -13.07
CA ASN A 105 3.45 -13.02 -12.41
C ASN A 105 3.32 -13.16 -10.90
N CYS A 106 2.16 -12.80 -10.35
CA CYS A 106 1.85 -12.94 -8.93
C CYS A 106 0.52 -13.68 -8.80
N THR A 107 0.57 -14.83 -8.15
CA THR A 107 -0.62 -15.65 -7.92
C THR A 107 -1.03 -15.55 -6.46
N SER A 108 -1.85 -14.63 -6.13
CA SER A 108 -2.29 -14.60 -4.74
C SER A 108 -3.66 -14.03 -4.57
#